data_c6cb472be0668613ffdfd4838a05d2fe
#
_entry.id   c6cb472be0668613ffdfd4838a05d2fe
#
_cell.length_a   1.000
_cell.length_b   1.000
_cell.length_c   1.000
_cell.angle_alpha   90.00
_cell.angle_beta   90.00
_cell.angle_gamma   90.00
#
_symmetry.space_group_name_H-M   'P 1'
#
loop_
_entity.id
_entity.type
_entity.pdbx_description
1 polymer ?
#
loop_
_entity_poly.entity_id
_entity_poly.type
_entity_poly.pdbx_seq_one_letter_code
_entity_poly.pdbx_strand_id
1 'polypeptide(L)'
;SYAITSAVKEAIKQAGGDVADFSAKPEKTVTESSVEETVDLVIMGAGTSGLIAGNRALEKGLNVLIFEKMDIPGGAMPMTYSGLMAAGSDMQNAYAGEKAPTVEQYVALIKSMVNPENAVRGEDMPYWTRVLEESGNMVNWLADIGVGFATMGIRYGTTPFLAPGPYQG
;
A
#
# COMPACT_ATOMS: atom_id res chain seq x y z
N SER A 1 12.13 -6.93 18.35
CA SER A 1 13.59 -6.98 18.28
C SER A 1 14.19 -6.96 19.68
N TYR A 2 15.35 -7.53 19.86
CA TYR A 2 16.03 -7.73 21.14
C TYR A 2 16.16 -6.40 21.95
N ALA A 3 16.52 -5.32 21.32
CA ALA A 3 16.69 -4.02 21.97
C ALA A 3 15.40 -3.48 22.63
N ILE A 4 14.28 -3.58 21.94
CA ILE A 4 12.98 -3.14 22.47
C ILE A 4 12.58 -4.00 23.65
N THR A 5 12.70 -5.33 23.52
CA THR A 5 12.35 -6.27 24.60
C THR A 5 13.22 -6.05 25.84
N SER A 6 14.52 -5.77 25.67
CA SER A 6 15.42 -5.48 26.78
C SER A 6 15.09 -4.17 27.47
N ALA A 7 14.79 -3.12 26.72
CA ALA A 7 14.39 -1.83 27.27
C ALA A 7 13.08 -1.93 28.06
N VAL A 8 12.09 -2.66 27.55
CA VAL A 8 10.82 -2.89 28.27
C VAL A 8 11.04 -3.68 29.56
N LYS A 9 11.85 -4.75 29.54
CA LYS A 9 12.17 -5.51 30.75
C LYS A 9 12.85 -4.65 31.80
N GLU A 10 13.77 -3.79 31.40
CA GLU A 10 14.45 -2.91 32.33
C GLU A 10 13.50 -1.85 32.92
N ALA A 11 12.63 -1.28 32.11
CA ALA A 11 11.63 -0.33 32.57
C ALA A 11 10.66 -0.95 33.59
N ILE A 12 10.22 -2.21 33.39
CA ILE A 12 9.39 -2.94 34.36
C ILE A 12 10.11 -3.11 35.69
N LYS A 13 11.39 -3.50 35.70
CA LYS A 13 12.19 -3.64 36.92
C LYS A 13 12.38 -2.31 37.64
N GLN A 14 12.67 -1.23 36.91
CA GLN A 14 12.81 0.12 37.48
C GLN A 14 11.51 0.62 38.12
N ALA A 15 10.36 0.21 37.56
CA ALA A 15 9.05 0.51 38.15
C ALA A 15 8.68 -0.40 39.32
N GLY A 16 9.56 -1.33 39.74
CA GLY A 16 9.33 -2.25 40.87
C GLY A 16 8.45 -3.45 40.52
N GLY A 17 8.21 -3.70 39.21
CA GLY A 17 7.44 -4.85 38.74
C GLY A 17 8.29 -6.08 38.50
N ASP A 18 7.66 -7.26 38.51
CA ASP A 18 8.31 -8.51 38.08
C ASP A 18 8.08 -8.72 36.59
N VAL A 19 9.17 -8.93 35.84
CA VAL A 19 9.12 -9.23 34.40
C VAL A 19 8.33 -10.52 34.11
N ALA A 20 8.29 -11.45 35.05
CA ALA A 20 7.56 -12.71 34.89
C ALA A 20 6.04 -12.47 34.73
N ASP A 21 5.48 -11.49 35.45
CA ASP A 21 4.06 -11.14 35.39
C ASP A 21 3.61 -10.67 34.00
N PHE A 22 4.55 -10.09 33.24
CA PHE A 22 4.31 -9.56 31.90
C PHE A 22 4.82 -10.49 30.78
N SER A 23 5.40 -11.62 31.14
CA SER A 23 5.96 -12.58 30.18
C SER A 23 5.00 -13.73 29.87
N ALA A 24 3.93 -13.86 30.62
CA ALA A 24 2.92 -14.87 30.38
C ALA A 24 2.23 -14.60 29.01
N LYS A 25 2.31 -15.56 28.12
CA LYS A 25 1.57 -15.50 26.87
C LYS A 25 0.07 -15.66 27.20
N PRO A 26 -0.79 -14.70 26.88
CA PRO A 26 -2.21 -14.84 27.12
C PRO A 26 -2.73 -16.12 26.45
N GLU A 27 -3.49 -16.93 27.16
CA GLU A 27 -4.21 -18.05 26.56
C GLU A 27 -5.22 -17.48 25.57
N LYS A 28 -4.96 -17.74 24.30
CA LYS A 28 -5.88 -17.38 23.23
C LYS A 28 -6.99 -18.44 23.22
N THR A 29 -8.12 -18.12 23.83
CA THR A 29 -9.33 -18.93 23.67
C THR A 29 -9.80 -18.77 22.22
N VAL A 30 -9.45 -19.71 21.38
CA VAL A 30 -9.95 -19.77 20.01
C VAL A 30 -11.32 -20.44 20.08
N THR A 31 -12.39 -19.68 19.92
CA THR A 31 -13.71 -20.25 19.63
C THR A 31 -13.69 -20.64 18.15
N GLU A 32 -13.58 -21.90 17.87
CA GLU A 32 -13.70 -22.40 16.49
C GLU A 32 -15.14 -22.17 16.02
N SER A 33 -15.32 -21.33 15.03
CA SER A 33 -16.54 -21.21 14.25
C SER A 33 -16.23 -21.58 12.81
N SER A 34 -17.00 -22.47 12.23
CA SER A 34 -16.94 -22.76 10.80
C SER A 34 -18.06 -22.00 10.10
N VAL A 35 -17.71 -21.30 9.03
CA VAL A 35 -18.64 -20.64 8.12
C VAL A 35 -18.42 -21.26 6.75
N GLU A 36 -19.48 -21.73 6.12
CA GLU A 36 -19.44 -22.26 4.76
C GLU A 36 -20.09 -21.24 3.82
N GLU A 37 -19.33 -20.77 2.86
CA GLU A 37 -19.74 -19.78 1.87
C GLU A 37 -19.38 -20.27 0.47
N THR A 38 -20.27 -20.00 -0.48
CA THR A 38 -20.02 -20.27 -1.90
C THR A 38 -19.78 -18.96 -2.62
N VAL A 39 -18.58 -18.80 -3.18
CA VAL A 39 -18.15 -17.60 -3.89
C VAL A 39 -17.44 -17.97 -5.20
N ASP A 40 -17.39 -17.01 -6.14
CA ASP A 40 -16.71 -17.20 -7.41
C ASP A 40 -15.19 -17.02 -7.29
N LEU A 41 -14.75 -16.20 -6.32
CA LEU A 41 -13.34 -15.87 -6.11
C LEU A 41 -13.02 -15.75 -4.63
N VAL A 42 -11.97 -16.45 -4.20
CA VAL A 42 -11.38 -16.32 -2.88
C VAL A 42 -10.03 -15.61 -3.00
N ILE A 43 -9.81 -14.56 -2.21
CA ILE A 43 -8.57 -13.80 -2.16
C ILE A 43 -7.95 -13.92 -0.76
N MET A 44 -6.67 -14.27 -0.70
CA MET A 44 -5.92 -14.37 0.54
C MET A 44 -5.08 -13.10 0.73
N GLY A 45 -5.49 -12.26 1.69
CA GLY A 45 -4.87 -11.01 2.05
C GLY A 45 -5.59 -9.79 1.46
N ALA A 46 -6.01 -8.88 2.34
CA ALA A 46 -6.63 -7.59 2.00
C ALA A 46 -5.60 -6.45 1.94
N GLY A 47 -4.40 -6.73 1.45
CA GLY A 47 -3.43 -5.70 1.06
C GLY A 47 -3.83 -5.04 -0.26
N THR A 48 -3.01 -4.10 -0.75
CA THR A 48 -3.27 -3.34 -2.00
C THR A 48 -3.67 -4.24 -3.16
N SER A 49 -2.89 -5.28 -3.44
CA SER A 49 -3.15 -6.17 -4.57
C SER A 49 -4.46 -6.95 -4.41
N GLY A 50 -4.75 -7.44 -3.19
CA GLY A 50 -5.98 -8.18 -2.91
C GLY A 50 -7.22 -7.30 -3.03
N LEU A 51 -7.15 -6.07 -2.51
CA LEU A 51 -8.24 -5.10 -2.61
C LEU A 51 -8.50 -4.67 -4.06
N ILE A 52 -7.46 -4.42 -4.85
CA ILE A 52 -7.60 -4.09 -6.28
C ILE A 52 -8.20 -5.26 -7.05
N ALA A 53 -7.69 -6.48 -6.83
CA ALA A 53 -8.20 -7.68 -7.48
C ALA A 53 -9.67 -7.93 -7.12
N GLY A 54 -10.04 -7.75 -5.84
CA GLY A 54 -11.42 -7.90 -5.38
C GLY A 54 -12.36 -6.90 -6.04
N ASN A 55 -11.98 -5.61 -6.08
CA ASN A 55 -12.80 -4.58 -6.75
C ASN A 55 -12.98 -4.88 -8.24
N ARG A 56 -11.89 -5.28 -8.94
CA ARG A 56 -11.99 -5.66 -10.37
C ARG A 56 -12.88 -6.88 -10.60
N ALA A 57 -12.89 -7.83 -9.67
CA ALA A 57 -13.78 -9.00 -9.74
C ALA A 57 -15.24 -8.61 -9.50
N LEU A 58 -15.51 -7.74 -8.53
CA LEU A 58 -16.85 -7.20 -8.26
C LEU A 58 -17.40 -6.43 -9.46
N GLU A 59 -16.60 -5.60 -10.14
CA GLU A 59 -17.00 -4.91 -11.38
C GLU A 59 -17.40 -5.88 -12.49
N LYS A 60 -16.89 -7.11 -12.47
CA LYS A 60 -17.27 -8.20 -13.39
C LYS A 60 -18.46 -9.01 -12.92
N GLY A 61 -19.10 -8.62 -11.82
CA GLY A 61 -20.26 -9.29 -11.25
C GLY A 61 -19.96 -10.58 -10.48
N LEU A 62 -18.70 -10.79 -10.09
CA LEU A 62 -18.31 -11.96 -9.31
C LEU A 62 -18.55 -11.75 -7.81
N ASN A 63 -18.97 -12.81 -7.11
CA ASN A 63 -19.00 -12.85 -5.66
C ASN A 63 -17.58 -13.11 -5.13
N VAL A 64 -17.10 -12.24 -4.26
CA VAL A 64 -15.70 -12.27 -3.78
C VAL A 64 -15.65 -12.41 -2.28
N LEU A 65 -14.80 -13.31 -1.79
CA LEU A 65 -14.45 -13.43 -0.38
C LEU A 65 -12.97 -13.12 -0.20
N ILE A 66 -12.66 -12.17 0.70
CA ILE A 66 -11.27 -11.80 1.01
C ILE A 66 -10.98 -12.19 2.46
N PHE A 67 -9.95 -13.00 2.67
CA PHE A 67 -9.43 -13.30 3.99
C PHE A 67 -8.26 -12.39 4.33
N GLU A 68 -8.32 -11.75 5.50
CA GLU A 68 -7.22 -10.94 6.05
C GLU A 68 -6.84 -11.48 7.43
N LYS A 69 -5.54 -11.63 7.68
CA LYS A 69 -5.03 -12.13 8.97
C LYS A 69 -4.91 -11.06 10.04
N MET A 70 -4.82 -9.80 9.61
CA MET A 70 -4.74 -8.64 10.51
C MET A 70 -6.13 -8.13 10.82
N ASP A 71 -6.26 -7.40 11.91
CA ASP A 71 -7.55 -6.84 12.36
C ASP A 71 -8.08 -5.74 11.43
N ILE A 72 -7.24 -5.20 10.55
CA ILE A 72 -7.59 -4.16 9.58
C ILE A 72 -7.07 -4.49 8.18
N PRO A 73 -7.84 -4.20 7.12
CA PRO A 73 -7.35 -4.33 5.76
C PRO A 73 -6.36 -3.21 5.39
N GLY A 74 -5.65 -3.36 4.27
CA GLY A 74 -4.75 -2.37 3.71
C GLY A 74 -3.29 -2.83 3.60
N GLY A 75 -2.87 -3.80 4.42
CA GLY A 75 -1.49 -4.31 4.42
C GLY A 75 -0.48 -3.21 4.76
N ALA A 76 0.54 -3.03 3.93
CA ALA A 76 1.56 -2.00 4.12
C ALA A 76 1.13 -0.60 3.63
N MET A 77 0.06 -0.49 2.84
CA MET A 77 -0.34 0.80 2.25
C MET A 77 -0.63 1.89 3.29
N PRO A 78 -1.35 1.66 4.39
CA PRO A 78 -1.59 2.70 5.39
C PRO A 78 -0.32 3.20 6.09
N MET A 79 0.77 2.46 6.01
CA MET A 79 2.07 2.83 6.58
C MET A 79 2.94 3.64 5.62
N THR A 80 2.54 3.78 4.36
CA THR A 80 3.25 4.60 3.39
C THR A 80 2.91 6.07 3.61
N TYR A 81 3.94 6.91 3.65
CA TYR A 81 3.78 8.35 3.87
C TYR A 81 3.90 9.16 2.59
N SER A 82 4.04 8.50 1.48
CA SER A 82 4.27 9.10 0.17
C SER A 82 3.03 9.03 -0.70
N GLY A 83 2.92 9.95 -1.64
CA GLY A 83 1.90 9.90 -2.67
C GLY A 83 2.11 8.73 -3.63
N LEU A 84 1.12 8.49 -4.45
CA LEU A 84 1.18 7.49 -5.49
C LEU A 84 2.02 8.00 -6.67
N MET A 85 3.05 7.24 -7.08
CA MET A 85 3.83 7.55 -8.28
C MET A 85 3.05 7.07 -9.50
N ALA A 86 2.63 8.02 -10.33
CA ALA A 86 1.90 7.71 -11.56
C ALA A 86 2.21 8.73 -12.65
N ALA A 87 2.05 8.33 -13.90
CA ALA A 87 2.23 9.18 -15.07
C ALA A 87 1.04 9.04 -16.03
N GLY A 88 0.59 10.17 -16.59
CA GLY A 88 -0.41 10.18 -17.65
C GLY A 88 -1.86 10.03 -17.19
N SER A 89 -2.16 10.17 -15.91
CA SER A 89 -3.56 10.23 -15.46
C SER A 89 -4.23 11.54 -15.88
N ASP A 90 -5.54 11.50 -16.09
CA ASP A 90 -6.35 12.67 -16.46
C ASP A 90 -6.23 13.77 -15.41
N MET A 91 -6.17 13.39 -14.15
CA MET A 91 -6.02 14.30 -13.02
C MET A 91 -4.66 15.03 -13.05
N GLN A 92 -3.57 14.31 -13.36
CA GLN A 92 -2.25 14.92 -13.50
C GLN A 92 -2.20 15.88 -14.70
N ASN A 93 -2.80 15.47 -15.82
CA ASN A 93 -2.86 16.30 -17.03
C ASN A 93 -3.69 17.56 -16.79
N ALA A 94 -4.83 17.44 -16.10
CA ALA A 94 -5.66 18.59 -15.75
C ALA A 94 -4.96 19.56 -14.79
N TYR A 95 -4.17 19.03 -13.85
CA TYR A 95 -3.46 19.84 -12.86
C TYR A 95 -2.20 20.52 -13.40
N ALA A 96 -1.38 19.80 -14.13
CA ALA A 96 -0.03 20.23 -14.53
C ALA A 96 0.07 20.58 -16.02
N GLY A 97 -0.90 20.21 -16.85
CA GLY A 97 -0.88 20.44 -18.30
C GLY A 97 0.39 19.85 -18.94
N GLU A 98 1.09 20.64 -19.74
CA GLU A 98 2.34 20.23 -20.40
C GLU A 98 3.49 19.88 -19.44
N LYS A 99 3.36 20.22 -18.15
CA LYS A 99 4.33 19.88 -17.10
C LYS A 99 4.00 18.57 -16.40
N ALA A 100 2.91 17.89 -16.79
CA ALA A 100 2.60 16.58 -16.25
C ALA A 100 3.73 15.61 -16.55
N PRO A 101 4.14 14.77 -15.57
CA PRO A 101 5.25 13.84 -15.78
C PRO A 101 4.88 12.78 -16.81
N THR A 102 5.84 12.47 -17.67
CA THR A 102 5.68 11.37 -18.63
C THR A 102 6.23 10.06 -18.05
N VAL A 103 5.83 8.95 -18.67
CA VAL A 103 6.36 7.62 -18.31
C VAL A 103 7.87 7.60 -18.50
N GLU A 104 8.40 8.17 -19.58
CA GLU A 104 9.83 8.22 -19.89
C GLU A 104 10.62 8.98 -18.83
N GLN A 105 10.07 10.09 -18.32
CA GLN A 105 10.69 10.86 -17.25
C GLN A 105 10.78 10.06 -15.95
N TYR A 106 9.73 9.32 -15.59
CA TYR A 106 9.76 8.46 -14.42
C TYR A 106 10.67 7.25 -14.61
N VAL A 107 10.67 6.63 -15.79
CA VAL A 107 11.61 5.54 -16.10
C VAL A 107 13.05 6.03 -15.97
N ALA A 108 13.36 7.24 -16.47
CA ALA A 108 14.69 7.83 -16.34
C ALA A 108 15.04 8.08 -14.86
N LEU A 109 14.08 8.59 -14.07
CA LEU A 109 14.27 8.80 -12.63
C LEU A 109 14.56 7.48 -11.91
N ILE A 110 13.76 6.44 -12.13
CA ILE A 110 13.99 5.13 -11.49
C ILE A 110 15.33 4.55 -11.91
N LYS A 111 15.70 4.66 -13.20
CA LYS A 111 17.02 4.25 -13.68
C LYS A 111 18.16 4.97 -12.96
N SER A 112 18.00 6.25 -12.65
CA SER A 112 19.01 7.00 -11.90
C SER A 112 19.20 6.54 -10.46
N MET A 113 18.19 5.84 -9.91
CA MET A 113 18.20 5.25 -8.57
C MET A 113 18.77 3.82 -8.54
N VAL A 114 19.02 3.21 -9.71
CA VAL A 114 19.60 1.87 -9.79
C VAL A 114 21.00 1.89 -9.21
N ASN A 115 21.18 1.17 -8.12
CA ASN A 115 22.45 1.02 -7.43
C ASN A 115 22.43 -0.33 -6.72
N PRO A 116 23.54 -1.10 -6.70
CA PRO A 116 23.64 -2.36 -5.96
C PRO A 116 23.26 -2.27 -4.48
N GLU A 117 23.40 -1.08 -3.88
CA GLU A 117 23.07 -0.82 -2.47
C GLU A 117 21.60 -0.39 -2.26
N ASN A 118 20.86 -0.08 -3.32
CA ASN A 118 19.48 0.35 -3.27
C ASN A 118 18.51 -0.82 -3.48
N ALA A 119 17.24 -0.60 -3.08
CA ALA A 119 16.16 -1.55 -3.34
C ALA A 119 15.80 -1.66 -4.84
N VAL A 120 16.25 -0.73 -5.68
CA VAL A 120 16.00 -0.74 -7.13
C VAL A 120 17.19 -1.40 -7.83
N ARG A 121 16.94 -2.53 -8.49
CA ARG A 121 17.94 -3.27 -9.26
C ARG A 121 17.71 -3.07 -10.75
N GLY A 122 18.79 -3.04 -11.53
CA GLY A 122 18.71 -2.84 -12.99
C GLY A 122 17.87 -3.91 -13.69
N GLU A 123 17.91 -5.13 -13.20
CA GLU A 123 17.14 -6.28 -13.70
C GLU A 123 15.62 -6.12 -13.49
N ASP A 124 15.18 -5.28 -12.55
CA ASP A 124 13.77 -5.02 -12.29
C ASP A 124 13.19 -3.92 -13.22
N MET A 125 14.01 -3.27 -14.05
CA MET A 125 13.58 -2.16 -14.89
C MET A 125 12.43 -2.49 -15.86
N PRO A 126 12.35 -3.67 -16.48
CA PRO A 126 11.20 -4.03 -17.32
C PRO A 126 9.88 -4.02 -16.51
N TYR A 127 9.91 -4.50 -15.28
CA TYR A 127 8.76 -4.49 -14.37
C TYR A 127 8.38 -3.05 -13.99
N TRP A 128 9.35 -2.22 -13.58
CA TRP A 128 9.11 -0.82 -13.26
C TRP A 128 8.53 -0.04 -14.42
N THR A 129 9.05 -0.27 -15.63
CA THR A 129 8.53 0.36 -16.84
C THR A 129 7.06 0.01 -17.06
N ARG A 130 6.71 -1.28 -16.95
CA ARG A 130 5.33 -1.74 -17.10
C ARG A 130 4.40 -1.15 -16.05
N VAL A 131 4.82 -1.07 -14.79
CA VAL A 131 4.04 -0.45 -13.70
C VAL A 131 3.77 1.02 -14.01
N LEU A 132 4.77 1.75 -14.50
CA LEU A 132 4.62 3.17 -14.82
C LEU A 132 3.74 3.40 -16.06
N GLU A 133 3.84 2.57 -17.09
CA GLU A 133 2.97 2.62 -18.28
C GLU A 133 1.49 2.48 -17.94
N GLU A 134 1.16 1.66 -16.95
CA GLU A 134 -0.23 1.41 -16.52
C GLU A 134 -0.68 2.33 -15.38
N SER A 135 0.23 3.10 -14.80
CA SER A 135 -0.06 3.85 -13.57
C SER A 135 -1.12 4.94 -13.76
N GLY A 136 -1.13 5.62 -14.90
CA GLY A 136 -2.14 6.62 -15.23
C GLY A 136 -3.55 6.02 -15.30
N ASN A 137 -3.68 4.90 -16.02
CA ASN A 137 -4.94 4.16 -16.12
C ASN A 137 -5.43 3.68 -14.76
N MET A 138 -4.51 3.22 -13.91
CA MET A 138 -4.85 2.80 -12.55
C MET A 138 -5.39 3.98 -11.71
N VAL A 139 -4.77 5.16 -11.80
CA VAL A 139 -5.25 6.35 -11.07
C VAL A 139 -6.63 6.76 -11.56
N ASN A 140 -6.86 6.79 -12.88
CA ASN A 140 -8.17 7.10 -13.46
C ASN A 140 -9.22 6.12 -12.94
N TRP A 141 -8.95 4.81 -13.01
CA TRP A 141 -9.87 3.79 -12.50
C TRP A 141 -10.14 3.94 -11.00
N LEU A 142 -9.13 4.23 -10.18
CA LEU A 142 -9.34 4.48 -8.74
C LEU A 142 -10.24 5.70 -8.51
N ALA A 143 -10.07 6.77 -9.29
CA ALA A 143 -10.94 7.94 -9.22
C ALA A 143 -12.38 7.59 -9.61
N ASP A 144 -12.58 6.80 -10.65
CA ASP A 144 -13.89 6.35 -11.13
C ASP A 144 -14.66 5.55 -10.08
N ILE A 145 -13.96 4.75 -9.27
CA ILE A 145 -14.58 3.99 -8.17
C ILE A 145 -14.68 4.80 -6.86
N GLY A 146 -14.38 6.10 -6.89
CA GLY A 146 -14.61 7.02 -5.78
C GLY A 146 -13.43 7.27 -4.85
N VAL A 147 -12.22 6.83 -5.21
CA VAL A 147 -11.01 7.18 -4.43
C VAL A 147 -10.69 8.66 -4.63
N GLY A 148 -10.72 9.43 -3.55
CA GLY A 148 -10.35 10.85 -3.57
C GLY A 148 -8.84 11.03 -3.65
N PHE A 149 -8.38 11.89 -4.57
CA PHE A 149 -6.99 12.28 -4.69
C PHE A 149 -6.83 13.77 -4.44
N ALA A 150 -5.77 14.14 -3.73
CA ALA A 150 -5.30 15.52 -3.66
C ALA A 150 -3.95 15.60 -4.37
N THR A 151 -3.73 16.70 -5.10
CA THR A 151 -2.42 16.97 -5.65
C THR A 151 -1.48 17.34 -4.52
N MET A 152 -0.44 16.53 -4.31
CA MET A 152 0.67 16.93 -3.46
C MET A 152 1.69 17.72 -4.30
N GLY A 153 2.17 18.82 -3.73
CA GLY A 153 3.23 19.61 -4.35
C GLY A 153 4.46 18.74 -4.67
N ILE A 154 5.28 19.26 -5.54
CA ILE A 154 6.45 18.65 -6.15
C ILE A 154 7.35 18.01 -5.08
N ARG A 155 7.46 16.67 -5.12
CA ARG A 155 8.55 15.94 -4.46
C ARG A 155 9.43 15.36 -5.55
N TYR A 156 10.74 15.41 -5.38
CA TYR A 156 11.74 14.97 -6.35
C TYR A 156 11.72 15.78 -7.68
N GLY A 157 12.13 17.04 -7.60
CA GLY A 157 12.24 17.92 -8.78
C GLY A 157 10.87 18.46 -9.23
N THR A 158 10.58 18.37 -10.50
CA THR A 158 9.39 18.94 -11.13
C THR A 158 8.19 17.99 -11.21
N THR A 159 8.25 16.85 -10.55
CA THR A 159 7.27 15.77 -10.74
C THR A 159 6.14 15.86 -9.72
N PRO A 160 4.90 16.18 -10.09
CA PRO A 160 3.78 16.18 -9.18
C PRO A 160 3.38 14.76 -8.80
N PHE A 161 3.23 14.51 -7.49
CA PHE A 161 2.63 13.28 -6.98
C PHE A 161 1.14 13.49 -6.75
N LEU A 162 0.36 12.46 -7.04
CA LEU A 162 -1.00 12.35 -6.56
C LEU A 162 -0.98 11.62 -5.22
N ALA A 163 -1.68 12.17 -4.26
CA ALA A 163 -1.91 11.51 -2.98
C ALA A 163 -3.41 11.28 -2.79
N PRO A 164 -3.81 10.20 -2.11
CA PRO A 164 -5.18 10.10 -1.64
C PRO A 164 -5.51 11.33 -0.81
N GLY A 165 -6.55 12.04 -1.19
CA GLY A 165 -7.09 13.14 -0.38
C GLY A 165 -7.78 12.60 0.87
N PRO A 166 -8.06 13.44 1.88
CA PRO A 166 -8.94 13.05 2.95
C PRO A 166 -10.30 12.67 2.34
N TYR A 167 -10.79 11.52 2.75
CA TYR A 167 -12.14 11.09 2.38
C TYR A 167 -13.13 12.17 2.82
N GLN A 168 -13.70 12.88 1.89
CA GLN A 168 -14.84 13.75 2.13
C GLN A 168 -16.07 12.90 1.84
N GLY A 169 -16.50 12.19 2.91
CA GLY A 169 -17.76 11.46 2.88
C GLY A 169 -18.96 12.40 2.88
#